data_49e5ec41fcc5a2b0a4ffa7ee6cca2111
#
_entry.id   49e5ec41fcc5a2b0a4ffa7ee6cca2111
#
_cell.length_a   1.000
_cell.length_b   1.000
_cell.length_c   1.000
_cell.angle_alpha   90.00
_cell.angle_beta   90.00
_cell.angle_gamma   90.00
#
_symmetry.space_group_name_H-M   'P 1'
#
loop_
_entity.id
_entity.type
_entity.pdbx_description
1 polymer ?
#
loop_
_entity_poly.entity_id
_entity_poly.type
_entity_poly.pdbx_seq_one_letter_code
_entity_poly.pdbx_strand_id
1 'polypeptide(L)'
;MWAHVALAVVAIPLTLVDLREHRLPDRLTLPLWGGSAVTALLADPDIAIQGMVASAVVVAFFLMAAESPGQPLGYGDVKLGGGLAIQVGWYGIEWALWGVALSIVSGGIWALGALIRRKLSLRDDLPFGPWLLMGNLLALIQAA
;
A
#
# COMPACT_ATOMS: atom_id res chain seq x y z
N MET A 1 -12.03 -10.57 10.12
CA MET A 1 -12.44 -9.37 10.88
C MET A 1 -11.31 -8.80 11.74
N TRP A 2 -10.70 -9.55 12.67
CA TRP A 2 -9.62 -9.03 13.54
C TRP A 2 -8.34 -8.60 12.80
N ALA A 3 -7.96 -9.29 11.72
CA ALA A 3 -6.79 -8.94 10.92
C ALA A 3 -6.93 -7.55 10.24
N HIS A 4 -8.14 -7.20 9.83
CA HIS A 4 -8.43 -5.90 9.22
C HIS A 4 -8.42 -4.76 10.25
N VAL A 5 -8.85 -5.05 11.48
CA VAL A 5 -8.74 -4.09 12.61
C VAL A 5 -7.27 -3.85 12.95
N ALA A 6 -6.45 -4.90 13.00
CA ALA A 6 -5.02 -4.78 13.24
C ALA A 6 -4.33 -3.94 12.15
N LEU A 7 -4.73 -4.14 10.89
CA LEU A 7 -4.22 -3.31 9.78
C LEU A 7 -4.57 -1.83 9.97
N ALA A 8 -5.82 -1.53 10.29
CA ALA A 8 -6.27 -0.15 10.49
C ALA A 8 -5.50 0.52 11.64
N VAL A 9 -5.22 -0.22 12.72
CA VAL A 9 -4.44 0.27 13.87
C VAL A 9 -2.98 0.56 13.50
N VAL A 10 -2.37 -0.27 12.64
CA VAL A 10 -0.99 -0.05 12.17
C VAL A 10 -0.92 1.01 11.07
N ALA A 11 -1.96 1.16 10.27
CA ALA A 11 -2.04 2.13 9.19
C ALA A 11 -1.93 3.58 9.68
N ILE A 12 -2.53 3.91 10.83
CA ILE A 12 -2.52 5.27 11.37
C ILE A 12 -1.09 5.73 11.74
N PRO A 13 -0.30 4.98 12.55
CA PRO A 13 1.09 5.34 12.83
C PRO A 13 1.96 5.40 11.58
N LEU A 14 1.77 4.46 10.65
CA LEU A 14 2.53 4.45 9.40
C LEU A 14 2.29 5.72 8.58
N THR A 15 1.04 6.14 8.46
CA THR A 15 0.66 7.39 7.76
C THR A 15 1.29 8.61 8.42
N LEU A 16 1.28 8.66 9.76
CA LEU A 16 1.85 9.78 10.50
C LEU A 16 3.38 9.86 10.37
N VAL A 17 4.06 8.72 10.32
CA VAL A 17 5.51 8.66 10.12
C VAL A 17 5.86 9.04 8.68
N ASP A 18 5.14 8.53 7.69
CA ASP A 18 5.35 8.86 6.28
C ASP A 18 5.17 10.36 6.01
N LEU A 19 4.14 10.98 6.59
CA LEU A 19 3.90 12.42 6.48
C LEU A 19 4.97 13.28 7.15
N ARG A 20 5.67 12.76 8.16
CA ARG A 20 6.71 13.50 8.90
C ARG A 20 8.11 13.32 8.33
N GLU A 21 8.45 12.09 7.96
CA GLU A 21 9.82 11.70 7.63
C GLU A 21 10.03 11.44 6.15
N HIS A 22 8.95 11.34 5.34
CA HIS A 22 8.97 10.95 3.92
C HIS A 22 9.77 9.67 3.68
N ARG A 23 9.85 8.80 4.70
CA ARG A 23 10.51 7.50 4.68
C ARG A 23 9.71 6.54 5.56
N LEU A 24 9.39 5.37 5.01
CA LEU A 24 8.78 4.28 5.75
C LEU A 24 9.89 3.41 6.35
N PRO A 25 10.09 3.45 7.68
CA PRO A 25 11.13 2.65 8.32
C PRO A 25 10.77 1.16 8.26
N ASP A 26 11.75 0.32 7.96
CA ASP A 26 11.61 -1.14 7.86
C ASP A 26 11.05 -1.75 9.16
N ARG A 27 11.28 -1.10 10.29
CA ARG A 27 10.75 -1.52 11.60
C ARG A 27 9.23 -1.55 11.68
N LEU A 28 8.52 -0.83 10.80
CA LEU A 28 7.06 -0.79 10.73
C LEU A 28 6.52 -1.64 9.57
N THR A 29 7.22 -1.66 8.44
CA THR A 29 6.78 -2.43 7.26
C THR A 29 7.01 -3.93 7.40
N LEU A 30 8.11 -4.36 8.02
CA LEU A 30 8.39 -5.78 8.25
C LEU A 30 7.38 -6.48 9.17
N PRO A 31 6.95 -5.89 10.33
CA PRO A 31 5.88 -6.46 11.13
C PRO A 31 4.53 -6.53 10.39
N LEU A 32 4.25 -5.57 9.51
CA LEU A 32 3.06 -5.59 8.67
C LEU A 32 3.07 -6.82 7.73
N TRP A 33 4.18 -7.07 7.05
CA TRP A 33 4.34 -8.25 6.18
C TRP A 33 4.23 -9.55 6.96
N GLY A 34 5.00 -9.68 8.03
CA GLY A 34 5.01 -10.87 8.87
C GLY A 34 3.64 -11.13 9.50
N GLY A 35 3.02 -10.11 10.06
CA GLY A 35 1.68 -10.19 10.64
C GLY A 35 0.62 -10.57 9.62
N SER A 36 0.64 -9.97 8.43
CA SER A 36 -0.29 -10.29 7.35
C SER A 36 -0.12 -11.72 6.84
N ALA A 37 1.12 -12.19 6.66
CA ALA A 37 1.41 -13.54 6.23
C ALA A 37 1.00 -14.59 7.28
N VAL A 38 1.34 -14.36 8.55
CA VAL A 38 1.00 -15.27 9.64
C VAL A 38 -0.51 -15.36 9.84
N THR A 39 -1.21 -14.23 9.83
CA THR A 39 -2.68 -14.24 9.97
C THR A 39 -3.36 -14.93 8.80
N ALA A 40 -2.84 -14.80 7.58
CA ALA A 40 -3.34 -15.51 6.40
C ALA A 40 -3.16 -17.03 6.55
N LEU A 41 -1.95 -17.47 6.93
CA LEU A 41 -1.63 -18.89 7.13
C LEU A 41 -2.49 -19.56 8.23
N LEU A 42 -2.78 -18.81 9.29
CA LEU A 42 -3.63 -19.29 10.40
C LEU A 42 -5.11 -19.32 10.02
N ALA A 43 -5.54 -18.49 9.07
CA ALA A 43 -6.91 -18.46 8.59
C ALA A 43 -7.18 -19.63 7.63
N ASP A 44 -6.42 -19.74 6.56
CA ASP A 44 -6.53 -20.75 5.52
C ASP A 44 -5.28 -20.73 4.62
N PRO A 45 -4.65 -21.88 4.33
CA PRO A 45 -3.50 -21.95 3.43
C PRO A 45 -3.78 -21.43 2.02
N ASP A 46 -4.97 -21.64 1.46
CA ASP A 46 -5.33 -21.16 0.12
C ASP A 46 -5.45 -19.64 0.10
N ILE A 47 -6.01 -19.05 1.16
CA ILE A 47 -6.04 -17.59 1.35
C ILE A 47 -4.63 -17.03 1.47
N ALA A 48 -3.73 -17.72 2.18
CA ALA A 48 -2.34 -17.31 2.28
C ALA A 48 -1.65 -17.30 0.93
N ILE A 49 -1.84 -18.33 0.11
CA ILE A 49 -1.28 -18.42 -1.25
C ILE A 49 -1.81 -17.26 -2.12
N GLN A 50 -3.11 -17.00 -2.11
CA GLN A 50 -3.71 -15.89 -2.86
C GLN A 50 -3.13 -14.55 -2.44
N GLY A 51 -3.02 -14.28 -1.14
CA GLY A 51 -2.43 -13.07 -0.59
C GLY A 51 -0.96 -12.91 -0.98
N MET A 52 -0.17 -13.98 -0.92
CA MET A 52 1.23 -13.95 -1.32
C MET A 52 1.42 -13.72 -2.83
N VAL A 53 0.58 -14.33 -3.67
CA VAL A 53 0.59 -14.08 -5.12
C VAL A 53 0.22 -12.64 -5.42
N ALA A 54 -0.82 -12.10 -4.79
CA ALA A 54 -1.21 -10.70 -4.92
C ALA A 54 -0.07 -9.76 -4.51
N SER A 55 0.58 -10.05 -3.38
CA SER A 55 1.74 -9.29 -2.92
C SER A 55 2.89 -9.32 -3.92
N ALA A 56 3.23 -10.50 -4.45
CA ALA A 56 4.31 -10.64 -5.42
C ALA A 56 4.05 -9.82 -6.69
N VAL A 57 2.82 -9.81 -7.19
CA VAL A 57 2.42 -9.01 -8.36
C VAL A 57 2.51 -7.52 -8.08
N VAL A 58 1.99 -7.06 -6.94
CA VAL A 58 2.05 -5.64 -6.56
C VAL A 58 3.48 -5.18 -6.33
N VAL A 59 4.30 -5.99 -5.65
CA VAL A 59 5.73 -5.70 -5.44
C VAL A 59 6.47 -5.61 -6.77
N ALA A 60 6.26 -6.55 -7.68
CA ALA A 60 6.88 -6.53 -9.00
C ALA A 60 6.52 -5.25 -9.78
N PHE A 61 5.23 -4.89 -9.79
CA PHE A 61 4.75 -3.67 -10.41
C PHE A 61 5.38 -2.41 -9.82
N PHE A 62 5.44 -2.31 -8.49
CA PHE A 62 6.01 -1.16 -7.80
C PHE A 62 7.53 -1.10 -7.92
N LEU A 63 8.24 -2.23 -7.94
CA LEU A 63 9.67 -2.26 -8.22
C LEU A 63 9.97 -1.75 -9.62
N MET A 64 9.20 -2.15 -10.62
CA MET A 64 9.36 -1.61 -11.97
C MET A 64 9.18 -0.09 -12.01
N ALA A 65 8.23 0.45 -11.25
CA ALA A 65 8.03 1.89 -11.12
C ALA A 65 9.19 2.56 -10.37
N ALA A 66 9.66 1.96 -9.28
CA ALA A 66 10.77 2.50 -8.47
C ALA A 66 12.12 2.52 -9.21
N GLU A 67 12.34 1.56 -10.11
CA GLU A 67 13.55 1.46 -10.93
C GLU A 67 13.43 2.18 -12.28
N SER A 68 12.26 2.75 -12.59
CA SER A 68 12.06 3.53 -13.82
C SER A 68 12.86 4.84 -13.80
N PRO A 69 13.24 5.39 -14.98
CA PRO A 69 13.90 6.68 -15.06
C PRO A 69 13.08 7.76 -14.35
N GLY A 70 13.72 8.49 -13.43
CA GLY A 70 13.09 9.51 -12.59
C GLY A 70 12.60 9.00 -11.23
N GLN A 71 12.65 7.70 -10.98
CA GLN A 71 12.31 7.05 -9.70
C GLN A 71 11.02 7.63 -9.06
N PRO A 72 9.88 7.48 -9.73
CA PRO A 72 8.61 8.11 -9.29
C PRO A 72 8.06 7.51 -8.00
N LEU A 73 8.57 6.35 -7.57
CA LEU A 73 8.10 5.62 -6.40
C LEU A 73 9.27 5.26 -5.47
N GLY A 74 9.09 5.47 -4.17
CA GLY A 74 10.06 5.08 -3.14
C GLY A 74 10.00 3.59 -2.81
N TYR A 75 11.14 3.01 -2.42
CA TYR A 75 11.18 1.60 -1.96
C TYR A 75 10.33 1.34 -0.70
N GLY A 76 10.08 2.37 0.10
CA GLY A 76 9.15 2.30 1.23
C GLY A 76 7.73 1.98 0.79
N ASP A 77 7.26 2.61 -0.30
CA ASP A 77 5.93 2.37 -0.88
C ASP A 77 5.83 0.96 -1.48
N VAL A 78 6.92 0.44 -2.07
CA VAL A 78 6.98 -0.95 -2.54
C VAL A 78 6.74 -1.93 -1.40
N LYS A 79 7.41 -1.72 -0.26
CA LYS A 79 7.26 -2.56 0.93
C LYS A 79 5.86 -2.43 1.52
N LEU A 80 5.35 -1.22 1.64
CA LEU A 80 4.01 -0.97 2.16
C LEU A 80 2.94 -1.62 1.26
N GLY A 81 3.02 -1.38 -0.05
CA GLY A 81 2.09 -1.94 -1.02
C GLY A 81 2.05 -3.46 -1.01
N GLY A 82 3.22 -4.10 -0.92
CA GLY A 82 3.32 -5.55 -0.81
C GLY A 82 2.65 -6.10 0.45
N GLY A 83 2.87 -5.48 1.60
CA GLY A 83 2.25 -5.88 2.86
C GLY A 83 0.72 -5.72 2.84
N LEU A 84 0.23 -4.62 2.28
CA LEU A 84 -1.20 -4.37 2.12
C LEU A 84 -1.85 -5.36 1.14
N ALA A 85 -1.14 -5.68 0.04
CA ALA A 85 -1.63 -6.60 -0.97
C ALA A 85 -1.82 -8.02 -0.45
N ILE A 86 -1.07 -8.47 0.56
CA ILE A 86 -1.33 -9.76 1.22
C ILE A 86 -2.74 -9.77 1.80
N GLN A 87 -3.14 -8.73 2.51
CA GLN A 87 -4.44 -8.71 3.20
C GLN A 87 -5.62 -8.50 2.26
N VAL A 88 -5.49 -7.61 1.28
CA VAL A 88 -6.54 -7.39 0.29
C VAL A 88 -6.66 -8.58 -0.66
N GLY A 89 -5.52 -9.22 -0.95
CA GLY A 89 -5.44 -10.44 -1.76
C GLY A 89 -6.13 -11.67 -1.17
N TRP A 90 -6.53 -11.64 0.11
CA TRP A 90 -7.38 -12.69 0.71
C TRP A 90 -8.72 -12.83 0.01
N TYR A 91 -9.20 -11.77 -0.59
CA TYR A 91 -10.47 -11.73 -1.33
C TYR A 91 -10.28 -11.96 -2.83
N GLY A 92 -9.04 -12.07 -3.28
CA GLY A 92 -8.64 -12.25 -4.67
C GLY A 92 -7.64 -11.20 -5.13
N ILE A 93 -6.83 -11.57 -6.15
CA ILE A 93 -5.80 -10.69 -6.71
C ILE A 93 -6.41 -9.41 -7.32
N GLU A 94 -7.61 -9.52 -7.88
CA GLU A 94 -8.35 -8.40 -8.48
C GLU A 94 -8.59 -7.27 -7.47
N TRP A 95 -8.86 -7.60 -6.20
CA TRP A 95 -9.05 -6.62 -5.15
C TRP A 95 -7.76 -5.92 -4.76
N ALA A 96 -6.63 -6.64 -4.73
CA ALA A 96 -5.33 -6.03 -4.49
C ALA A 96 -4.96 -5.06 -5.61
N LEU A 97 -5.20 -5.43 -6.87
CA LEU A 97 -4.99 -4.54 -8.02
C LEU A 97 -5.95 -3.34 -8.00
N TRP A 98 -7.20 -3.55 -7.59
CA TRP A 98 -8.16 -2.47 -7.41
C TRP A 98 -7.72 -1.48 -6.33
N GLY A 99 -7.19 -1.96 -5.22
CA GLY A 99 -6.61 -1.13 -4.16
C GLY A 99 -5.45 -0.26 -4.66
N VAL A 100 -4.56 -0.83 -5.47
CA VAL A 100 -3.47 -0.08 -6.13
C VAL A 100 -4.02 0.97 -7.09
N ALA A 101 -5.01 0.61 -7.93
CA ALA A 101 -5.63 1.55 -8.87
C ALA A 101 -6.29 2.73 -8.14
N LEU A 102 -7.04 2.46 -7.07
CA LEU A 102 -7.65 3.51 -6.24
C LEU A 102 -6.59 4.40 -5.59
N SER A 103 -5.46 3.84 -5.16
CA SER A 103 -4.36 4.59 -4.58
C SER A 103 -3.74 5.56 -5.60
N ILE A 104 -3.49 5.09 -6.82
CA ILE A 104 -2.92 5.89 -7.90
C ILE A 104 -3.89 7.01 -8.30
N VAL A 105 -5.16 6.69 -8.47
CA VAL A 105 -6.18 7.68 -8.87
C VAL A 105 -6.36 8.75 -7.80
N SER A 106 -6.53 8.38 -6.55
CA SER A 106 -6.73 9.32 -5.46
C SER A 106 -5.50 10.19 -5.20
N GLY A 107 -4.31 9.60 -5.19
CA GLY A 107 -3.05 10.31 -5.06
C GLY A 107 -2.80 11.24 -6.25
N GLY A 108 -3.11 10.80 -7.46
CA GLY A 108 -3.01 11.61 -8.68
C GLY A 108 -3.95 12.80 -8.69
N ILE A 109 -5.21 12.62 -8.28
CA ILE A 109 -6.19 13.73 -8.17
C ILE A 109 -5.70 14.76 -7.14
N TRP A 110 -5.22 14.29 -5.98
CA TRP A 110 -4.68 15.18 -4.96
C TRP A 110 -3.45 15.95 -5.46
N ALA A 111 -2.49 15.25 -6.08
CA ALA A 111 -1.29 15.85 -6.64
C ALA A 111 -1.61 16.93 -7.70
N LEU A 112 -2.54 16.61 -8.60
CA LEU A 112 -3.01 17.56 -9.61
C LEU A 112 -3.64 18.79 -8.96
N GLY A 113 -4.50 18.60 -7.96
CA GLY A 113 -5.10 19.71 -7.22
C GLY A 113 -4.08 20.57 -6.49
N ALA A 114 -3.03 19.98 -5.93
CA ALA A 114 -1.94 20.69 -5.26
C ALA A 114 -1.06 21.46 -6.25
N LEU A 115 -0.79 20.90 -7.44
CA LEU A 115 -0.09 21.59 -8.53
C LEU A 115 -0.87 22.80 -9.05
N ILE A 116 -2.18 22.66 -9.29
CA ILE A 116 -3.05 23.76 -9.74
C ILE A 116 -3.05 24.90 -8.72
N ARG A 117 -3.06 24.56 -7.42
CA ARG A 117 -3.02 25.56 -6.34
C ARG A 117 -1.62 26.11 -6.07
N ARG A 118 -0.62 25.73 -6.86
CA ARG A 118 0.80 26.11 -6.72
C ARG A 118 1.38 25.80 -5.32
N LYS A 119 0.84 24.79 -4.64
CA LYS A 119 1.34 24.33 -3.34
C LYS A 119 2.48 23.32 -3.47
N LEU A 120 2.61 22.72 -4.65
CA LEU A 120 3.67 21.77 -5.02
C LEU A 120 4.29 22.15 -6.35
N SER A 121 5.53 21.76 -6.54
CA SER A 121 6.22 21.78 -7.83
C SER A 121 6.36 20.34 -8.36
N LEU A 122 6.63 20.20 -9.67
CA LEU A 122 6.85 18.88 -10.30
C LEU A 122 8.12 18.16 -9.78
N ARG A 123 8.91 18.82 -8.93
CA ARG A 123 10.14 18.29 -8.35
C ARG A 123 9.98 17.88 -6.88
N ASP A 124 8.82 18.14 -6.30
CA ASP A 124 8.59 17.82 -4.89
C ASP A 124 8.24 16.34 -4.76
N ASP A 125 8.83 15.67 -3.77
CA ASP A 125 8.51 14.30 -3.44
C ASP A 125 7.09 14.23 -2.84
N LEU A 126 6.24 13.38 -3.43
CA LEU A 126 4.87 13.20 -2.98
C LEU A 126 4.81 12.04 -1.98
N PRO A 127 4.24 12.24 -0.79
CA PRO A 127 3.99 11.15 0.14
C PRO A 127 2.88 10.25 -0.45
N PHE A 128 3.27 9.10 -1.03
CA PHE A 128 2.32 8.18 -1.65
C PHE A 128 1.70 7.21 -0.64
N GLY A 129 2.37 6.97 0.49
CA GLY A 129 1.93 6.05 1.55
C GLY A 129 0.49 6.24 2.03
N PRO A 130 0.04 7.46 2.38
CA PRO A 130 -1.34 7.72 2.78
C PRO A 130 -2.38 7.31 1.75
N TRP A 131 -2.09 7.53 0.45
CA TRP A 131 -2.97 7.18 -0.66
C TRP A 131 -3.01 5.67 -0.87
N LEU A 132 -1.86 5.01 -0.67
CA LEU A 132 -1.74 3.56 -0.71
C LEU A 132 -2.62 2.90 0.36
N LEU A 133 -2.55 3.41 1.58
CA LEU A 133 -3.38 2.95 2.69
C LEU A 133 -4.87 3.18 2.41
N MET A 134 -5.23 4.36 1.95
CA MET A 134 -6.62 4.71 1.65
C MET A 134 -7.20 3.85 0.53
N GLY A 135 -6.48 3.68 -0.58
CA GLY A 135 -6.94 2.88 -1.71
C GLY A 135 -7.13 1.40 -1.34
N ASN A 136 -6.18 0.82 -0.60
CA ASN A 136 -6.29 -0.55 -0.13
C ASN A 136 -7.39 -0.73 0.92
N LEU A 137 -7.60 0.24 1.81
CA LEU A 137 -8.71 0.22 2.78
C LEU A 137 -10.07 0.27 2.07
N LEU A 138 -10.22 1.12 1.06
CA LEU A 138 -11.44 1.19 0.26
C LEU A 138 -11.71 -0.11 -0.50
N ALA A 139 -10.67 -0.72 -1.09
CA ALA A 139 -10.78 -2.02 -1.74
C ALA A 139 -11.22 -3.10 -0.75
N LEU A 140 -10.64 -3.11 0.44
CA LEU A 140 -10.96 -4.04 1.50
C LEU A 140 -12.42 -3.93 1.97
N ILE A 141 -12.92 -2.70 2.15
CA ILE A 141 -14.32 -2.45 2.54
C ILE A 141 -15.29 -2.94 1.46
N GLN A 142 -14.93 -2.82 0.18
CA GLN A 142 -15.78 -3.27 -0.93
C GLN A 142 -15.71 -4.78 -1.13
N ALA A 143 -14.58 -5.42 -0.82
CA ALA A 143 -14.37 -6.86 -0.94
C ALA A 143 -14.99 -7.66 0.20
N ALA A 144 -15.08 -7.06 1.39
CA ALA A 144 -15.60 -7.71 2.60
C ALA A 144 -17.12 -7.71 2.65
#